data_89231e1f89feb958ff68388db921346d
#
_entry.id   89231e1f89feb958ff68388db921346d
#
_cell.length_a   1.000
_cell.length_b   1.000
_cell.length_c   1.000
_cell.angle_alpha   90.00
_cell.angle_beta   90.00
_cell.angle_gamma   90.00
#
_symmetry.space_group_name_H-M   'P 1'
#
loop_
_entity.id
_entity.type
_entity.pdbx_description
1 polymer ?
#
loop_
_entity_poly.entity_id
_entity_poly.type
_entity_poly.pdbx_seq_one_letter_code
_entity_poly.pdbx_strand_id
1 'polypeptide(L)'
;MSKNLRGRNFLTLLDFTSDEIRYLLDLSKNFKDLKRSGTPHRYLEGKNIVLLFEKTSTRTRCSFEVAGMDLGMGVTYLDPGSSQMGKKESIEDTARVLGRMYDGIEYRGFSQELVETLGEYAGVPVWNGLTDKFHPTQMLADLLTIEEKFGYLKGLNFVYMGDARNNMGNSLMIACAKMGVNFTACAPKELWPEEELREKALEIAKATHCTVSFEEDVKKGTTNADVIYTDIWVSMGEPDEVWAERIKLLKPYQVNKEVMANAKETAIFMHCLPSFHDQKTVIGRQIFEKFGVPEMEVTDEVIEGPQSVVFDEAENRMHTIKAVMYSTLW
;
A
#
# COMPACT_ATOMS: atom_id res chain seq x y z
N MET A 1 -12.85 5.44 -21.10
CA MET A 1 -12.07 5.01 -22.27
C MET A 1 -11.00 4.05 -21.81
N SER A 2 -10.74 2.97 -22.54
CA SER A 2 -9.63 2.07 -22.23
C SER A 2 -8.31 2.84 -22.38
N LYS A 3 -7.41 2.73 -21.41
CA LYS A 3 -6.05 3.29 -21.47
C LYS A 3 -5.10 2.17 -21.89
N ASN A 4 -4.17 2.48 -22.77
CA ASN A 4 -3.15 1.49 -23.14
C ASN A 4 -1.99 1.57 -22.14
N LEU A 5 -1.95 0.60 -21.21
CA LEU A 5 -0.88 0.46 -20.22
C LEU A 5 0.05 -0.73 -20.55
N ARG A 6 -0.15 -1.39 -21.70
CA ARG A 6 0.63 -2.57 -22.11
C ARG A 6 2.13 -2.29 -22.08
N GLY A 7 2.88 -3.17 -21.45
CA GLY A 7 4.33 -3.11 -21.34
C GLY A 7 4.85 -2.12 -20.29
N ARG A 8 3.97 -1.37 -19.62
CA ARG A 8 4.39 -0.40 -18.58
C ARG A 8 4.68 -1.10 -17.26
N ASN A 9 5.69 -0.59 -16.58
CA ASN A 9 5.97 -0.91 -15.19
C ASN A 9 4.95 -0.24 -14.27
N PHE A 10 4.77 -0.79 -13.05
CA PHE A 10 3.92 -0.24 -12.00
C PHE A 10 4.77 -0.06 -10.73
N LEU A 11 5.62 0.97 -10.69
CA LEU A 11 6.63 1.18 -9.65
C LEU A 11 6.19 2.19 -8.60
N THR A 12 5.48 3.23 -9.00
CA THR A 12 4.90 4.27 -8.15
C THR A 12 3.69 4.89 -8.84
N LEU A 13 2.73 5.44 -8.07
CA LEU A 13 1.61 6.20 -8.66
C LEU A 13 2.02 7.56 -9.23
N LEU A 14 3.22 8.02 -8.98
CA LEU A 14 3.75 9.22 -9.65
C LEU A 14 3.77 9.07 -11.18
N ASP A 15 4.03 7.85 -11.67
CA ASP A 15 4.14 7.53 -13.10
C ASP A 15 2.79 7.46 -13.83
N PHE A 16 1.68 7.57 -13.10
CA PHE A 16 0.34 7.41 -13.64
C PHE A 16 -0.47 8.70 -13.53
N THR A 17 -1.26 8.98 -14.56
CA THR A 17 -2.27 10.05 -14.53
C THR A 17 -3.46 9.66 -13.67
N SER A 18 -4.23 10.66 -13.21
CA SER A 18 -5.49 10.42 -12.48
C SER A 18 -6.48 9.56 -13.28
N ASP A 19 -6.53 9.76 -14.60
CA ASP A 19 -7.38 8.97 -15.51
C ASP A 19 -6.92 7.51 -15.63
N GLU A 20 -5.63 7.24 -15.61
CA GLU A 20 -5.08 5.87 -15.63
C GLU A 20 -5.35 5.16 -14.31
N ILE A 21 -5.20 5.85 -13.19
CA ILE A 21 -5.57 5.32 -11.87
C ILE A 21 -7.07 5.04 -11.83
N ARG A 22 -7.91 5.96 -12.31
CA ARG A 22 -9.36 5.75 -12.41
C ARG A 22 -9.71 4.50 -13.24
N TYR A 23 -9.05 4.34 -14.39
CA TYR A 23 -9.22 3.15 -15.24
C TYR A 23 -8.89 1.86 -14.49
N LEU A 24 -7.78 1.84 -13.73
CA LEU A 24 -7.40 0.67 -12.92
C LEU A 24 -8.42 0.37 -11.82
N LEU A 25 -8.98 1.38 -11.17
CA LEU A 25 -10.01 1.19 -10.15
C LEU A 25 -11.32 0.65 -10.75
N ASP A 26 -11.75 1.16 -11.90
CA ASP A 26 -12.96 0.67 -12.60
C ASP A 26 -12.79 -0.79 -13.05
N LEU A 27 -11.61 -1.13 -13.56
CA LEU A 27 -11.26 -2.49 -13.94
C LEU A 27 -11.21 -3.43 -12.73
N SER A 28 -10.74 -2.93 -11.58
CA SER A 28 -10.69 -3.69 -10.31
C SER A 28 -12.08 -4.04 -9.82
N LYS A 29 -13.03 -3.11 -9.89
CA LYS A 29 -14.45 -3.37 -9.58
C LYS A 29 -15.00 -4.49 -10.47
N ASN A 30 -14.74 -4.42 -11.77
CA ASN A 30 -15.18 -5.45 -12.71
C ASN A 30 -14.60 -6.83 -12.34
N PHE A 31 -13.31 -6.93 -12.04
CA PHE A 31 -12.71 -8.20 -11.59
C PHE A 31 -13.27 -8.69 -10.26
N LYS A 32 -13.61 -7.79 -9.34
CA LYS A 32 -14.26 -8.15 -8.08
C LYS A 32 -15.66 -8.74 -8.33
N ASP A 33 -16.44 -8.12 -9.19
CA ASP A 33 -17.78 -8.59 -9.56
C ASP A 33 -17.74 -9.95 -10.28
N LEU A 34 -16.81 -10.15 -11.22
CA LEU A 34 -16.60 -11.42 -11.88
C LEU A 34 -16.25 -12.54 -10.89
N LYS A 35 -15.35 -12.28 -9.93
CA LYS A 35 -15.02 -13.26 -8.90
C LYS A 35 -16.19 -13.58 -7.99
N ARG A 36 -16.91 -12.56 -7.51
CA ARG A 36 -18.07 -12.73 -6.62
C ARG A 36 -19.23 -13.48 -7.29
N SER A 37 -19.42 -13.26 -8.58
CA SER A 37 -20.43 -13.98 -9.36
C SER A 37 -20.00 -15.40 -9.79
N GLY A 38 -18.75 -15.80 -9.49
CA GLY A 38 -18.21 -17.08 -9.95
C GLY A 38 -17.94 -17.15 -11.46
N THR A 39 -17.92 -15.99 -12.14
CA THR A 39 -17.67 -15.92 -13.58
C THR A 39 -16.18 -16.13 -13.91
N PRO A 40 -15.80 -17.16 -14.68
CA PRO A 40 -14.41 -17.37 -15.09
C PRO A 40 -13.86 -16.17 -15.89
N HIS A 41 -12.63 -15.76 -15.56
CA HIS A 41 -11.99 -14.61 -16.20
C HIS A 41 -10.50 -14.85 -16.45
N ARG A 42 -10.18 -15.97 -17.12
CA ARG A 42 -8.82 -16.45 -17.45
C ARG A 42 -8.22 -15.67 -18.63
N TYR A 43 -8.22 -14.35 -18.58
CA TYR A 43 -7.85 -13.49 -19.72
C TYR A 43 -6.36 -13.48 -20.05
N LEU A 44 -5.50 -13.99 -19.16
CA LEU A 44 -4.06 -14.10 -19.35
C LEU A 44 -3.58 -15.55 -19.35
N GLU A 45 -4.41 -16.46 -19.88
CA GLU A 45 -4.07 -17.87 -19.97
C GLU A 45 -2.78 -18.08 -20.77
N GLY A 46 -1.90 -18.91 -20.24
CA GLY A 46 -0.58 -19.20 -20.84
C GLY A 46 0.53 -18.21 -20.49
N LYS A 47 0.22 -17.09 -19.82
CA LYS A 47 1.21 -16.17 -19.28
C LYS A 47 1.83 -16.72 -17.98
N ASN A 48 3.09 -16.37 -17.71
CA ASN A 48 3.79 -16.78 -16.51
C ASN A 48 4.41 -15.56 -15.84
N ILE A 49 4.31 -15.50 -14.51
CA ILE A 49 4.90 -14.42 -13.72
C ILE A 49 5.79 -14.97 -12.61
N VAL A 50 6.74 -14.17 -12.19
CA VAL A 50 7.57 -14.46 -11.02
C VAL A 50 7.34 -13.41 -9.94
N LEU A 51 7.24 -13.90 -8.70
CA LEU A 51 7.17 -13.09 -7.47
C LEU A 51 8.53 -13.16 -6.80
N LEU A 52 9.28 -12.06 -6.85
CA LEU A 52 10.65 -11.93 -6.36
C LEU A 52 10.64 -11.19 -5.01
N PHE A 53 10.89 -11.92 -3.93
CA PHE A 53 10.80 -11.39 -2.57
C PHE A 53 12.16 -11.34 -1.89
N GLU A 54 12.52 -10.17 -1.36
CA GLU A 54 13.59 -9.99 -0.38
C GLU A 54 13.04 -9.82 1.03
N LYS A 55 11.76 -9.40 1.15
CA LYS A 55 11.04 -9.22 2.41
C LYS A 55 9.75 -10.03 2.38
N THR A 56 9.57 -10.93 3.33
CA THR A 56 8.39 -11.81 3.40
C THR A 56 7.07 -11.03 3.52
N SER A 57 6.01 -11.57 2.96
CA SER A 57 4.64 -11.03 3.11
C SER A 57 3.59 -12.08 2.76
N THR A 58 2.68 -12.32 3.67
CA THR A 58 1.52 -13.19 3.42
C THR A 58 0.56 -12.54 2.42
N ARG A 59 0.14 -11.30 2.68
CA ARG A 59 -0.89 -10.62 1.86
C ARG A 59 -0.44 -10.36 0.43
N THR A 60 0.74 -9.78 0.22
CA THR A 60 1.24 -9.49 -1.13
C THR A 60 1.40 -10.78 -1.92
N ARG A 61 2.02 -11.82 -1.33
CA ARG A 61 2.18 -13.12 -1.97
C ARG A 61 0.83 -13.72 -2.36
N CYS A 62 -0.07 -13.92 -1.38
CA CYS A 62 -1.38 -14.52 -1.65
C CYS A 62 -2.21 -13.72 -2.66
N SER A 63 -2.15 -12.38 -2.61
CA SER A 63 -2.88 -11.54 -3.56
C SER A 63 -2.40 -11.71 -5.01
N PHE A 64 -1.08 -11.74 -5.23
CA PHE A 64 -0.52 -11.98 -6.56
C PHE A 64 -0.73 -13.43 -7.03
N GLU A 65 -0.51 -14.42 -6.15
CA GLU A 65 -0.75 -15.83 -6.50
C GLU A 65 -2.21 -16.07 -6.91
N VAL A 66 -3.17 -15.65 -6.09
CA VAL A 66 -4.60 -15.85 -6.40
C VAL A 66 -5.03 -15.03 -7.61
N ALA A 67 -4.55 -13.78 -7.72
CA ALA A 67 -4.85 -12.96 -8.89
C ALA A 67 -4.33 -13.57 -10.18
N GLY A 68 -3.10 -14.11 -10.17
CA GLY A 68 -2.52 -14.83 -11.31
C GLY A 68 -3.31 -16.09 -11.67
N MET A 69 -3.66 -16.91 -10.68
CA MET A 69 -4.47 -18.12 -10.89
C MET A 69 -5.85 -17.82 -11.48
N ASP A 70 -6.54 -16.79 -10.97
CA ASP A 70 -7.85 -16.36 -11.48
C ASP A 70 -7.76 -15.88 -12.94
N LEU A 71 -6.66 -15.20 -13.31
CA LEU A 71 -6.39 -14.75 -14.68
C LEU A 71 -5.86 -15.86 -15.61
N GLY A 72 -5.60 -17.07 -15.08
CA GLY A 72 -5.12 -18.23 -15.86
C GLY A 72 -3.62 -18.30 -16.04
N MET A 73 -2.85 -17.59 -15.22
CA MET A 73 -1.40 -17.49 -15.29
C MET A 73 -0.70 -18.58 -14.48
N GLY A 74 0.53 -18.94 -14.90
CA GLY A 74 1.49 -19.64 -14.05
C GLY A 74 2.18 -18.64 -13.11
N VAL A 75 2.38 -19.02 -11.86
CA VAL A 75 3.02 -18.17 -10.85
C VAL A 75 4.17 -18.92 -10.18
N THR A 76 5.36 -18.32 -10.19
CA THR A 76 6.55 -18.81 -9.47
C THR A 76 6.86 -17.87 -8.33
N TYR A 77 7.08 -18.40 -7.12
CA TYR A 77 7.51 -17.64 -5.97
C TYR A 77 9.00 -17.90 -5.68
N LEU A 78 9.79 -16.83 -5.65
CA LEU A 78 11.18 -16.85 -5.22
C LEU A 78 11.29 -16.14 -3.87
N ASP A 79 11.55 -16.92 -2.82
CA ASP A 79 11.74 -16.40 -1.47
C ASP A 79 13.14 -15.76 -1.29
N PRO A 80 13.38 -15.02 -0.19
CA PRO A 80 14.67 -14.37 0.07
C PRO A 80 15.89 -15.33 0.11
N GLY A 81 15.66 -16.61 0.38
CA GLY A 81 16.69 -17.64 0.40
C GLY A 81 16.99 -18.26 -0.96
N SER A 82 16.01 -18.25 -1.86
CA SER A 82 16.06 -18.91 -3.18
C SER A 82 16.72 -18.05 -4.26
N SER A 83 16.77 -16.72 -4.09
CA SER A 83 17.36 -15.81 -5.09
C SER A 83 18.85 -15.61 -4.89
N GLN A 84 19.59 -15.55 -6.00
CA GLN A 84 21.01 -15.16 -6.04
C GLN A 84 21.21 -13.68 -6.31
N MET A 85 20.13 -12.93 -6.54
CA MET A 85 20.13 -11.50 -6.82
C MET A 85 20.88 -10.71 -5.73
N GLY A 86 21.77 -9.81 -6.14
CA GLY A 86 22.59 -9.02 -5.25
C GLY A 86 23.66 -9.80 -4.46
N LYS A 87 23.74 -11.14 -4.63
CA LYS A 87 24.74 -12.01 -3.96
C LYS A 87 25.80 -12.52 -4.93
N LYS A 88 25.38 -13.29 -5.92
CA LYS A 88 26.26 -13.86 -6.96
C LYS A 88 25.89 -13.38 -8.37
N GLU A 89 24.78 -12.71 -8.51
CA GLU A 89 24.27 -12.18 -9.77
C GLU A 89 23.86 -10.71 -9.58
N SER A 90 24.19 -9.88 -10.57
CA SER A 90 23.77 -8.47 -10.55
C SER A 90 22.27 -8.35 -10.71
N ILE A 91 21.71 -7.20 -10.32
CA ILE A 91 20.27 -6.92 -10.47
C ILE A 91 19.88 -6.89 -11.94
N GLU A 92 20.72 -6.27 -12.79
CA GLU A 92 20.53 -6.16 -14.24
C GLU A 92 20.54 -7.53 -14.92
N ASP A 93 21.43 -8.44 -14.51
CA ASP A 93 21.50 -9.78 -15.07
C ASP A 93 20.30 -10.63 -14.62
N THR A 94 19.94 -10.57 -13.34
CA THR A 94 18.73 -11.20 -12.83
C THR A 94 17.49 -10.69 -13.59
N ALA A 95 17.38 -9.39 -13.82
CA ALA A 95 16.27 -8.79 -14.57
C ALA A 95 16.20 -9.35 -15.99
N ARG A 96 17.33 -9.38 -16.72
CA ARG A 96 17.40 -9.90 -18.09
C ARG A 96 17.04 -11.40 -18.16
N VAL A 97 17.50 -12.19 -17.20
CA VAL A 97 17.20 -13.63 -17.13
C VAL A 97 15.72 -13.85 -16.88
N LEU A 98 15.16 -13.21 -15.84
CA LEU A 98 13.75 -13.37 -15.49
C LEU A 98 12.83 -12.83 -16.58
N GLY A 99 13.17 -11.70 -17.22
CA GLY A 99 12.40 -11.12 -18.31
C GLY A 99 12.39 -11.93 -19.60
N ARG A 100 13.29 -12.94 -19.76
CA ARG A 100 13.29 -13.90 -20.85
C ARG A 100 12.50 -15.18 -20.52
N MET A 101 12.22 -15.43 -19.26
CA MET A 101 11.50 -16.62 -18.81
C MET A 101 10.04 -16.32 -18.47
N TYR A 102 9.74 -15.09 -18.01
CA TYR A 102 8.44 -14.68 -17.52
C TYR A 102 7.88 -13.51 -18.32
N ASP A 103 6.55 -13.37 -18.31
CA ASP A 103 5.84 -12.26 -18.94
C ASP A 103 5.75 -11.01 -18.04
N GLY A 104 5.99 -11.17 -16.75
CA GLY A 104 6.01 -10.08 -15.77
C GLY A 104 6.70 -10.47 -14.46
N ILE A 105 7.19 -9.48 -13.73
CA ILE A 105 7.96 -9.65 -12.49
C ILE A 105 7.30 -8.80 -11.40
N GLU A 106 6.92 -9.41 -10.30
CA GLU A 106 6.63 -8.68 -9.06
C GLU A 106 7.89 -8.66 -8.20
N TYR A 107 8.17 -7.50 -7.62
CA TYR A 107 9.25 -7.33 -6.66
C TYR A 107 8.71 -6.79 -5.33
N ARG A 108 9.13 -7.41 -4.23
CA ARG A 108 8.91 -6.93 -2.88
C ARG A 108 10.20 -6.98 -2.08
N GLY A 109 10.68 -5.81 -1.67
CA GLY A 109 11.95 -5.71 -0.96
C GLY A 109 12.14 -4.37 -0.26
N PHE A 110 13.36 -3.87 -0.31
CA PHE A 110 13.77 -2.66 0.41
C PHE A 110 14.00 -1.48 -0.55
N SER A 111 14.88 -1.61 -1.52
CA SER A 111 15.36 -0.50 -2.34
C SER A 111 14.38 -0.14 -3.46
N GLN A 112 14.03 1.15 -3.54
CA GLN A 112 13.30 1.70 -4.69
C GLN A 112 14.17 1.69 -5.96
N GLU A 113 15.46 2.01 -5.85
CA GLU A 113 16.40 1.98 -6.97
C GLU A 113 16.52 0.58 -7.57
N LEU A 114 16.48 -0.47 -6.72
CA LEU A 114 16.53 -1.85 -7.18
C LEU A 114 15.32 -2.20 -8.05
N VAL A 115 14.11 -1.86 -7.62
CA VAL A 115 12.91 -2.16 -8.44
C VAL A 115 12.86 -1.33 -9.72
N GLU A 116 13.41 -0.11 -9.71
CA GLU A 116 13.58 0.72 -10.91
C GLU A 116 14.57 0.10 -11.89
N THR A 117 15.70 -0.41 -11.39
CA THR A 117 16.68 -1.17 -12.19
C THR A 117 16.07 -2.43 -12.80
N LEU A 118 15.30 -3.21 -12.00
CA LEU A 118 14.55 -4.34 -12.54
C LEU A 118 13.64 -3.89 -13.70
N GLY A 119 12.91 -2.79 -13.51
CA GLY A 119 12.00 -2.23 -14.53
C GLY A 119 12.71 -1.77 -15.81
N GLU A 120 13.96 -1.28 -15.71
CA GLU A 120 14.75 -0.85 -16.83
C GLU A 120 15.29 -2.03 -17.68
N TYR A 121 15.74 -3.10 -17.01
CA TYR A 121 16.48 -4.18 -17.68
C TYR A 121 15.66 -5.44 -17.97
N ALA A 122 14.49 -5.62 -17.38
CA ALA A 122 13.69 -6.83 -17.54
C ALA A 122 13.11 -7.01 -18.96
N GLY A 123 12.74 -5.93 -19.63
CA GLY A 123 12.04 -5.98 -20.93
C GLY A 123 10.59 -6.50 -20.86
N VAL A 124 10.09 -6.73 -19.66
CA VAL A 124 8.70 -7.09 -19.34
C VAL A 124 8.21 -6.20 -18.20
N PRO A 125 6.88 -6.05 -17.99
CA PRO A 125 6.35 -5.27 -16.87
C PRO A 125 6.89 -5.73 -15.52
N VAL A 126 7.33 -4.76 -14.71
CA VAL A 126 7.73 -4.96 -13.31
C VAL A 126 6.72 -4.24 -12.40
N TRP A 127 6.24 -4.95 -11.39
CA TRP A 127 5.27 -4.43 -10.41
C TRP A 127 5.91 -4.34 -9.03
N ASN A 128 5.85 -3.15 -8.44
CA ASN A 128 6.33 -2.90 -7.09
C ASN A 128 5.30 -3.38 -6.06
N GLY A 129 5.54 -4.53 -5.46
CA GLY A 129 4.76 -5.09 -4.36
C GLY A 129 4.97 -4.35 -3.04
N LEU A 130 6.17 -3.79 -2.81
CA LEU A 130 6.56 -2.86 -1.74
C LEU A 130 8.07 -2.59 -1.82
N THR A 131 8.43 -1.33 -1.63
CA THR A 131 9.77 -0.89 -1.24
C THR A 131 9.70 -0.05 0.04
N ASP A 132 10.84 0.39 0.58
CA ASP A 132 10.85 1.30 1.72
C ASP A 132 10.30 2.69 1.37
N LYS A 133 10.27 3.06 0.08
CA LYS A 133 9.82 4.36 -0.40
C LYS A 133 8.37 4.38 -0.86
N PHE A 134 7.89 3.30 -1.53
CA PHE A 134 6.54 3.24 -2.10
C PHE A 134 5.88 1.86 -1.99
N HIS A 135 4.53 1.86 -1.93
CA HIS A 135 3.69 0.67 -1.96
C HIS A 135 2.47 0.87 -2.90
N PRO A 136 2.68 1.00 -4.22
CA PRO A 136 1.62 1.42 -5.14
C PRO A 136 0.46 0.43 -5.25
N THR A 137 0.71 -0.87 -5.08
CA THR A 137 -0.36 -1.89 -5.13
C THR A 137 -1.32 -1.81 -3.94
N GLN A 138 -0.86 -1.31 -2.79
CA GLN A 138 -1.73 -1.02 -1.65
C GLN A 138 -2.64 0.16 -1.94
N MET A 139 -2.13 1.21 -2.55
CA MET A 139 -2.88 2.43 -2.84
C MET A 139 -4.12 2.21 -3.68
N LEU A 140 -4.06 1.32 -4.66
CA LEU A 140 -5.25 0.98 -5.44
C LEU A 140 -6.31 0.27 -4.60
N ALA A 141 -5.90 -0.60 -3.69
CA ALA A 141 -6.81 -1.28 -2.77
C ALA A 141 -7.47 -0.31 -1.79
N ASP A 142 -6.69 0.62 -1.25
CA ASP A 142 -7.16 1.65 -0.34
C ASP A 142 -8.20 2.54 -1.03
N LEU A 143 -7.88 3.08 -2.21
CA LEU A 143 -8.79 3.91 -3.00
C LEU A 143 -10.07 3.15 -3.39
N LEU A 144 -9.96 1.87 -3.79
CA LEU A 144 -11.12 1.04 -4.11
C LEU A 144 -12.02 0.85 -2.89
N THR A 145 -11.42 0.56 -1.72
CA THR A 145 -12.16 0.37 -0.47
C THR A 145 -12.89 1.63 -0.04
N ILE A 146 -12.21 2.78 -0.10
CA ILE A 146 -12.83 4.07 0.20
C ILE A 146 -14.01 4.33 -0.74
N GLU A 147 -13.83 4.11 -2.04
CA GLU A 147 -14.90 4.32 -3.01
C GLU A 147 -16.08 3.35 -2.82
N GLU A 148 -15.85 2.12 -2.41
CA GLU A 148 -16.90 1.16 -2.06
C GLU A 148 -17.73 1.59 -0.84
N LYS A 149 -17.10 2.26 0.13
CA LYS A 149 -17.77 2.73 1.35
C LYS A 149 -18.54 4.05 1.14
N PHE A 150 -17.96 4.99 0.40
CA PHE A 150 -18.52 6.33 0.24
C PHE A 150 -19.23 6.55 -1.11
N GLY A 151 -18.96 5.73 -2.12
CA GLY A 151 -19.49 5.91 -3.49
C GLY A 151 -18.68 6.88 -4.35
N TYR A 152 -17.73 7.60 -3.78
CA TYR A 152 -16.86 8.59 -4.45
C TYR A 152 -15.54 8.76 -3.71
N LEU A 153 -14.57 9.43 -4.35
CA LEU A 153 -13.26 9.76 -3.77
C LEU A 153 -13.07 11.26 -3.58
N LYS A 154 -13.38 12.04 -4.60
CA LYS A 154 -13.05 13.46 -4.66
C LYS A 154 -13.67 14.26 -3.51
N GLY A 155 -12.82 15.01 -2.80
CA GLY A 155 -13.25 15.89 -1.71
C GLY A 155 -13.38 15.22 -0.34
N LEU A 156 -13.18 13.89 -0.22
CA LEU A 156 -13.08 13.23 1.08
C LEU A 156 -11.84 13.73 1.84
N ASN A 157 -11.91 13.75 3.15
CA ASN A 157 -10.81 14.10 4.05
C ASN A 157 -10.14 12.83 4.57
N PHE A 158 -8.95 12.56 4.09
CA PHE A 158 -8.12 11.43 4.48
C PHE A 158 -7.03 11.88 5.45
N VAL A 159 -6.93 11.23 6.59
CA VAL A 159 -5.91 11.51 7.61
C VAL A 159 -5.04 10.28 7.83
N TYR A 160 -3.75 10.44 7.60
CA TYR A 160 -2.74 9.44 7.95
C TYR A 160 -2.10 9.81 9.29
N MET A 161 -2.08 8.87 10.24
CA MET A 161 -1.52 9.06 11.57
C MET A 161 -0.30 8.17 11.80
N GLY A 162 0.80 8.74 12.27
CA GLY A 162 2.02 8.00 12.59
C GLY A 162 3.26 8.45 11.83
N ASP A 163 4.16 7.55 11.43
CA ASP A 163 5.35 7.89 10.64
C ASP A 163 4.98 8.10 9.17
N ALA A 164 4.86 9.34 8.74
CA ALA A 164 4.46 9.68 7.37
C ALA A 164 5.64 9.67 6.37
N ARG A 165 6.88 9.40 6.80
CA ARG A 165 8.06 9.30 5.93
C ARG A 165 8.20 7.93 5.27
N ASN A 166 7.49 6.93 5.77
CA ASN A 166 7.56 5.57 5.25
C ASN A 166 6.82 5.41 3.91
N ASN A 167 6.89 4.21 3.34
CA ASN A 167 6.25 3.91 2.07
C ASN A 167 4.74 4.17 2.06
N MET A 168 4.04 3.93 3.18
CA MET A 168 2.61 4.16 3.28
C MET A 168 2.28 5.65 3.28
N GLY A 169 2.92 6.45 4.14
CA GLY A 169 2.71 7.90 4.18
C GLY A 169 3.01 8.56 2.83
N ASN A 170 4.14 8.20 2.22
CA ASN A 170 4.54 8.69 0.89
C ASN A 170 3.52 8.33 -0.19
N SER A 171 3.13 7.06 -0.24
CA SER A 171 2.23 6.57 -1.30
C SER A 171 0.80 7.09 -1.14
N LEU A 172 0.27 7.14 0.08
CA LEU A 172 -1.07 7.66 0.37
C LEU A 172 -1.18 9.14 0.04
N MET A 173 -0.15 9.95 0.36
CA MET A 173 -0.10 11.37 0.01
C MET A 173 -0.23 11.57 -1.51
N ILE A 174 0.52 10.80 -2.30
CA ILE A 174 0.47 10.86 -3.77
C ILE A 174 -0.86 10.32 -4.31
N ALA A 175 -1.35 9.19 -3.80
CA ALA A 175 -2.60 8.58 -4.22
C ALA A 175 -3.80 9.53 -4.00
N CYS A 176 -3.89 10.12 -2.82
CA CYS A 176 -4.91 11.10 -2.46
C CYS A 176 -4.83 12.34 -3.37
N ALA A 177 -3.63 12.92 -3.53
CA ALA A 177 -3.43 14.06 -4.41
C ALA A 177 -3.86 13.77 -5.86
N LYS A 178 -3.50 12.59 -6.42
CA LYS A 178 -3.89 12.17 -7.78
C LYS A 178 -5.40 12.02 -7.94
N MET A 179 -6.12 11.57 -6.90
CA MET A 179 -7.56 11.29 -6.98
C MET A 179 -8.45 12.40 -6.43
N GLY A 180 -7.88 13.56 -6.09
CA GLY A 180 -8.64 14.70 -5.61
C GLY A 180 -9.19 14.53 -4.18
N VAL A 181 -8.54 13.67 -3.37
CA VAL A 181 -8.82 13.44 -1.95
C VAL A 181 -7.97 14.42 -1.13
N ASN A 182 -8.56 15.11 -0.17
CA ASN A 182 -7.81 15.95 0.76
C ASN A 182 -6.98 15.06 1.69
N PHE A 183 -5.68 15.29 1.77
CA PHE A 183 -4.76 14.50 2.58
C PHE A 183 -4.17 15.32 3.73
N THR A 184 -4.17 14.76 4.91
CA THR A 184 -3.47 15.32 6.09
C THR A 184 -2.53 14.26 6.66
N ALA A 185 -1.23 14.55 6.71
CA ALA A 185 -0.30 13.78 7.54
C ALA A 185 -0.34 14.34 8.97
N CYS A 186 -1.03 13.63 9.86
CA CYS A 186 -1.09 13.94 11.28
C CYS A 186 0.04 13.19 12.00
N ALA A 187 1.16 13.86 12.15
CA ALA A 187 2.43 13.27 12.58
C ALA A 187 3.36 14.33 13.20
N PRO A 188 4.33 13.93 14.05
CA PRO A 188 5.44 14.81 14.43
C PRO A 188 6.13 15.36 13.18
N LYS A 189 6.51 16.64 13.20
CA LYS A 189 7.13 17.33 12.06
C LYS A 189 8.36 16.60 11.50
N GLU A 190 9.15 15.99 12.35
CA GLU A 190 10.33 15.20 11.97
C GLU A 190 10.01 13.90 11.25
N LEU A 191 8.73 13.47 11.26
CA LEU A 191 8.20 12.30 10.58
C LEU A 191 7.31 12.65 9.38
N TRP A 192 7.35 13.89 8.90
CA TRP A 192 6.69 14.26 7.63
C TRP A 192 7.50 13.74 6.43
N PRO A 193 6.87 13.48 5.30
CA PRO A 193 7.56 13.09 4.07
C PRO A 193 8.65 14.08 3.67
N GLU A 194 9.64 13.60 2.91
CA GLU A 194 10.71 14.43 2.37
C GLU A 194 10.16 15.65 1.58
N GLU A 195 10.85 16.78 1.66
CA GLU A 195 10.39 18.05 1.09
C GLU A 195 10.11 17.95 -0.41
N GLU A 196 10.99 17.35 -1.17
CA GLU A 196 10.83 17.16 -2.62
C GLU A 196 9.52 16.40 -2.95
N LEU A 197 9.20 15.38 -2.17
CA LEU A 197 7.97 14.61 -2.39
C LEU A 197 6.71 15.39 -1.98
N ARG A 198 6.82 16.20 -0.90
CA ARG A 198 5.74 17.11 -0.48
C ARG A 198 5.44 18.15 -1.54
N GLU A 199 6.47 18.76 -2.15
CA GLU A 199 6.31 19.73 -3.24
C GLU A 199 5.61 19.11 -4.45
N LYS A 200 6.03 17.91 -4.88
CA LYS A 200 5.35 17.15 -5.95
C LYS A 200 3.86 16.89 -5.62
N ALA A 201 3.57 16.47 -4.39
CA ALA A 201 2.19 16.23 -3.96
C ALA A 201 1.34 17.50 -3.98
N LEU A 202 1.88 18.63 -3.52
CA LEU A 202 1.21 19.93 -3.55
C LEU A 202 0.94 20.42 -4.98
N GLU A 203 1.86 20.18 -5.92
CA GLU A 203 1.66 20.50 -7.34
C GLU A 203 0.53 19.66 -7.93
N ILE A 204 0.52 18.34 -7.69
CA ILE A 204 -0.54 17.45 -8.12
C ILE A 204 -1.88 17.88 -7.53
N ALA A 205 -1.92 18.20 -6.24
CA ALA A 205 -3.14 18.60 -5.53
C ALA A 205 -3.76 19.88 -6.11
N LYS A 206 -2.94 20.85 -6.55
CA LYS A 206 -3.43 22.04 -7.28
C LYS A 206 -4.17 21.67 -8.57
N ALA A 207 -3.63 20.71 -9.32
CA ALA A 207 -4.22 20.27 -10.59
C ALA A 207 -5.53 19.47 -10.41
N THR A 208 -5.67 18.75 -9.30
CA THR A 208 -6.85 17.94 -8.98
C THR A 208 -7.86 18.63 -8.07
N HIS A 209 -7.54 19.85 -7.62
CA HIS A 209 -8.36 20.69 -6.74
C HIS A 209 -8.63 20.03 -5.37
N CYS A 210 -7.60 19.48 -4.73
CA CYS A 210 -7.62 19.01 -3.36
C CYS A 210 -6.51 19.67 -2.52
N THR A 211 -6.45 19.35 -1.24
CA THR A 211 -5.45 19.87 -0.30
C THR A 211 -4.51 18.77 0.17
N VAL A 212 -3.24 19.12 0.37
CA VAL A 212 -2.26 18.31 1.09
C VAL A 212 -1.76 19.15 2.25
N SER A 213 -1.89 18.63 3.46
CA SER A 213 -1.55 19.35 4.70
C SER A 213 -0.79 18.48 5.69
N PHE A 214 -0.13 19.12 6.64
CA PHE A 214 0.70 18.49 7.66
C PHE A 214 0.34 19.11 9.01
N GLU A 215 -0.02 18.30 9.99
CA GLU A 215 -0.52 18.76 11.29
C GLU A 215 0.11 17.93 12.43
N GLU A 216 0.59 18.58 13.47
CA GLU A 216 1.12 17.92 14.66
C GLU A 216 0.06 17.75 15.75
N ASP A 217 -0.97 18.59 15.76
CA ASP A 217 -2.08 18.51 16.72
C ASP A 217 -3.08 17.45 16.25
N VAL A 218 -3.16 16.36 17.00
CA VAL A 218 -4.03 15.20 16.67
C VAL A 218 -5.48 15.62 16.56
N LYS A 219 -5.98 16.48 17.47
CA LYS A 219 -7.37 16.92 17.45
C LYS A 219 -7.69 17.74 16.20
N LYS A 220 -6.80 18.67 15.82
CA LYS A 220 -6.98 19.44 14.58
C LYS A 220 -6.88 18.57 13.35
N GLY A 221 -5.85 17.72 13.32
CA GLY A 221 -5.59 16.86 12.17
C GLY A 221 -6.71 15.87 11.86
N THR A 222 -7.40 15.37 12.90
CA THR A 222 -8.47 14.36 12.73
C THR A 222 -9.88 14.93 12.68
N THR A 223 -10.05 16.25 12.93
CA THR A 223 -11.36 16.91 12.86
C THR A 223 -11.96 16.80 11.46
N ASN A 224 -13.22 16.34 11.37
CA ASN A 224 -13.96 16.13 10.12
C ASN A 224 -13.31 15.13 9.13
N ALA A 225 -12.44 14.24 9.59
CA ALA A 225 -11.92 13.17 8.76
C ALA A 225 -13.03 12.21 8.30
N ASP A 226 -12.97 11.79 7.04
CA ASP A 226 -13.77 10.70 6.47
C ASP A 226 -13.04 9.36 6.60
N VAL A 227 -11.70 9.40 6.53
CA VAL A 227 -10.83 8.23 6.64
C VAL A 227 -9.74 8.52 7.66
N ILE A 228 -9.57 7.64 8.63
CA ILE A 228 -8.42 7.58 9.52
C ILE A 228 -7.59 6.36 9.15
N TYR A 229 -6.33 6.57 8.81
CA TYR A 229 -5.38 5.53 8.42
C TYR A 229 -4.16 5.55 9.34
N THR A 230 -3.64 4.39 9.70
CA THR A 230 -2.34 4.27 10.37
C THR A 230 -1.58 3.05 9.88
N ASP A 231 -0.30 2.98 10.21
CA ASP A 231 0.58 1.85 9.94
C ASP A 231 1.49 1.61 11.15
N ILE A 232 2.17 0.48 11.18
CA ILE A 232 3.10 0.13 12.26
C ILE A 232 4.14 1.23 12.49
N TRP A 233 4.44 1.51 13.76
CA TRP A 233 5.39 2.58 14.13
C TRP A 233 6.85 2.17 13.90
N VAL A 234 7.13 0.88 13.96
CA VAL A 234 8.50 0.34 13.85
C VAL A 234 8.47 -0.92 13.00
N SER A 235 9.38 -1.01 12.03
CA SER A 235 9.56 -2.22 11.23
C SER A 235 10.21 -3.33 12.06
N MET A 236 9.85 -4.58 11.74
CA MET A 236 10.47 -5.75 12.35
C MET A 236 11.97 -5.79 12.07
N GLY A 237 12.76 -6.07 13.11
CA GLY A 237 14.22 -6.17 13.02
C GLY A 237 14.96 -4.91 13.43
N GLU A 238 14.25 -3.80 13.74
CA GLU A 238 14.87 -2.61 14.30
C GLU A 238 15.38 -2.85 15.74
N PRO A 239 16.46 -2.17 16.16
CA PRO A 239 16.98 -2.25 17.53
C PRO A 239 15.98 -1.79 18.60
N ASP A 240 16.12 -2.30 19.83
CA ASP A 240 15.24 -1.96 20.96
C ASP A 240 15.21 -0.45 21.28
N GLU A 241 16.34 0.24 21.06
CA GLU A 241 16.46 1.69 21.26
C GLU A 241 15.55 2.45 20.28
N VAL A 242 15.46 2.00 19.03
CA VAL A 242 14.57 2.57 18.01
C VAL A 242 13.10 2.37 18.43
N TRP A 243 12.77 1.20 18.96
CA TRP A 243 11.43 0.92 19.48
C TRP A 243 11.04 1.86 20.61
N ALA A 244 11.90 2.04 21.60
CA ALA A 244 11.63 2.90 22.75
C ALA A 244 11.42 4.38 22.35
N GLU A 245 12.27 4.88 21.46
CA GLU A 245 12.15 6.24 20.92
C GLU A 245 10.87 6.45 20.12
N ARG A 246 10.56 5.52 19.20
CA ARG A 246 9.37 5.59 18.36
C ARG A 246 8.08 5.48 19.16
N ILE A 247 8.01 4.58 20.13
CA ILE A 247 6.86 4.46 21.03
C ILE A 247 6.63 5.78 21.76
N LYS A 248 7.68 6.38 22.34
CA LYS A 248 7.56 7.66 23.04
C LYS A 248 7.06 8.77 22.13
N LEU A 249 7.58 8.84 20.91
CA LEU A 249 7.24 9.88 19.94
C LEU A 249 5.83 9.72 19.37
N LEU A 250 5.43 8.48 19.05
CA LEU A 250 4.19 8.19 18.32
C LEU A 250 3.01 7.83 19.22
N LYS A 251 3.22 7.55 20.52
CA LYS A 251 2.11 7.24 21.44
C LYS A 251 0.99 8.27 21.42
N PRO A 252 1.25 9.61 21.31
CA PRO A 252 0.16 10.59 21.16
C PRO A 252 -0.67 10.45 19.88
N TYR A 253 -0.13 9.76 18.86
CA TYR A 253 -0.75 9.56 17.55
C TYR A 253 -1.39 8.17 17.42
N GLN A 254 -1.55 7.43 18.52
CA GLN A 254 -2.29 6.16 18.52
C GLN A 254 -3.75 6.39 18.11
N VAL A 255 -4.23 5.61 17.16
CA VAL A 255 -5.65 5.64 16.79
C VAL A 255 -6.45 4.87 17.83
N ASN A 256 -7.28 5.58 18.55
CA ASN A 256 -8.14 5.07 19.61
C ASN A 256 -9.57 5.62 19.45
N LYS A 257 -10.44 5.27 20.36
CA LYS A 257 -11.84 5.71 20.36
C LYS A 257 -12.01 7.23 20.36
N GLU A 258 -11.14 7.97 21.05
CA GLU A 258 -11.20 9.44 21.11
C GLU A 258 -10.85 10.05 19.76
N VAL A 259 -9.84 9.51 19.08
CA VAL A 259 -9.48 9.89 17.72
C VAL A 259 -10.62 9.63 16.75
N MET A 260 -11.23 8.45 16.80
CA MET A 260 -12.38 8.12 15.95
C MET A 260 -13.61 8.97 16.25
N ALA A 261 -13.86 9.30 17.52
CA ALA A 261 -14.95 10.20 17.91
C ALA A 261 -14.75 11.65 17.47
N ASN A 262 -13.51 12.09 17.23
CA ASN A 262 -13.19 13.42 16.72
C ASN A 262 -13.37 13.53 15.19
N ALA A 263 -13.32 12.41 14.48
CA ALA A 263 -13.63 12.31 13.07
C ALA A 263 -15.15 12.38 12.83
N LYS A 264 -15.59 12.28 11.58
CA LYS A 264 -17.02 12.19 11.27
C LYS A 264 -17.61 10.88 11.82
N GLU A 265 -18.90 10.89 12.18
CA GLU A 265 -19.61 9.69 12.60
C GLU A 265 -19.55 8.56 11.55
N THR A 266 -19.51 8.93 10.28
CA THR A 266 -19.39 8.03 9.13
C THR A 266 -17.95 7.66 8.79
N ALA A 267 -16.96 8.13 9.55
CA ALA A 267 -15.56 7.87 9.27
C ALA A 267 -15.25 6.37 9.32
N ILE A 268 -14.36 5.94 8.44
CA ILE A 268 -13.81 4.58 8.43
C ILE A 268 -12.38 4.55 8.94
N PHE A 269 -12.02 3.43 9.57
CA PHE A 269 -10.64 3.13 9.96
C PHE A 269 -10.01 2.16 8.95
N MET A 270 -8.77 2.45 8.54
CA MET A 270 -7.99 1.66 7.58
C MET A 270 -6.58 1.37 8.09
N HIS A 271 -6.01 0.25 7.66
CA HIS A 271 -4.66 -0.20 7.99
C HIS A 271 -4.21 -1.30 7.03
N CYS A 272 -3.04 -1.18 6.43
CA CYS A 272 -2.53 -2.17 5.45
C CYS A 272 -2.22 -3.56 6.03
N LEU A 273 -2.23 -3.70 7.35
CA LEU A 273 -1.87 -4.91 8.09
C LEU A 273 -0.43 -5.41 7.78
N PRO A 274 0.28 -6.06 8.72
CA PRO A 274 -0.18 -6.44 10.06
C PRO A 274 -0.25 -5.24 11.00
N SER A 275 -1.04 -5.36 12.07
CA SER A 275 -1.18 -4.36 13.12
C SER A 275 -0.80 -4.95 14.49
N PHE A 276 -0.26 -4.11 15.38
CA PHE A 276 0.08 -4.48 16.75
C PHE A 276 -0.97 -3.93 17.74
N HIS A 277 -2.21 -4.36 17.56
CA HIS A 277 -3.36 -3.89 18.34
C HIS A 277 -3.66 -4.74 19.59
N ASP A 278 -2.97 -5.89 19.76
CA ASP A 278 -3.16 -6.80 20.88
C ASP A 278 -1.91 -7.62 21.24
N GLN A 279 -2.04 -8.53 22.21
CA GLN A 279 -0.98 -9.42 22.65
C GLN A 279 -1.12 -10.86 22.13
N LYS A 280 -1.99 -11.12 21.15
CA LYS A 280 -2.22 -12.47 20.61
C LYS A 280 -1.03 -12.95 19.76
N THR A 281 -0.24 -12.02 19.21
CA THR A 281 0.96 -12.35 18.43
C THR A 281 2.21 -12.48 19.31
N VAL A 282 3.25 -13.18 18.84
CA VAL A 282 4.56 -13.28 19.51
C VAL A 282 5.14 -11.88 19.73
N ILE A 283 5.10 -11.05 18.70
CA ILE A 283 5.67 -9.69 18.73
C ILE A 283 4.86 -8.78 19.66
N GLY A 284 3.54 -8.83 19.62
CA GLY A 284 2.70 -8.04 20.53
C GLY A 284 3.02 -8.34 22.01
N ARG A 285 3.23 -9.61 22.34
CA ARG A 285 3.67 -10.01 23.71
C ARG A 285 5.06 -9.47 24.05
N GLN A 286 6.03 -9.58 23.13
CA GLN A 286 7.39 -9.07 23.34
C GLN A 286 7.39 -7.54 23.56
N ILE A 287 6.59 -6.80 22.80
CA ILE A 287 6.44 -5.36 22.96
C ILE A 287 5.86 -5.04 24.34
N PHE A 288 4.80 -5.75 24.74
CA PHE A 288 4.22 -5.58 26.08
C PHE A 288 5.22 -5.89 27.20
N GLU A 289 5.94 -7.01 27.12
CA GLU A 289 6.91 -7.42 28.12
C GLU A 289 8.08 -6.42 28.24
N LYS A 290 8.56 -5.86 27.10
CA LYS A 290 9.70 -4.95 27.06
C LYS A 290 9.34 -3.50 27.38
N PHE A 291 8.22 -3.04 26.87
CA PHE A 291 7.86 -1.60 26.84
C PHE A 291 6.59 -1.27 27.63
N GLY A 292 5.87 -2.29 28.13
CA GLY A 292 4.61 -2.10 28.85
C GLY A 292 3.45 -1.56 28.01
N VAL A 293 3.53 -1.69 26.66
CA VAL A 293 2.55 -1.16 25.72
C VAL A 293 1.71 -2.32 25.17
N PRO A 294 0.44 -2.46 25.59
CA PRO A 294 -0.42 -3.58 25.16
C PRO A 294 -0.95 -3.41 23.73
N GLU A 295 -1.06 -2.19 23.26
CA GLU A 295 -1.62 -1.80 21.96
C GLU A 295 -0.76 -0.66 21.40
N MET A 296 -0.31 -0.78 20.15
CA MET A 296 0.63 0.15 19.54
C MET A 296 -0.07 1.27 18.75
N GLU A 297 -0.03 1.19 17.42
CA GLU A 297 -0.51 2.23 16.51
C GLU A 297 -2.03 2.40 16.51
N VAL A 298 -2.75 1.36 16.91
CA VAL A 298 -4.21 1.36 17.02
C VAL A 298 -4.65 0.48 18.18
N THR A 299 -5.79 0.80 18.81
CA THR A 299 -6.39 -0.02 19.87
C THR A 299 -7.23 -1.18 19.28
N ASP A 300 -7.33 -2.29 20.01
CA ASP A 300 -8.14 -3.45 19.64
C ASP A 300 -9.62 -3.05 19.43
N GLU A 301 -10.14 -2.15 20.26
CA GLU A 301 -11.51 -1.62 20.15
C GLU A 301 -11.77 -0.94 18.79
N VAL A 302 -10.78 -0.27 18.20
CA VAL A 302 -10.92 0.41 16.91
C VAL A 302 -10.81 -0.57 15.76
N ILE A 303 -9.79 -1.42 15.74
CA ILE A 303 -9.56 -2.33 14.61
C ILE A 303 -10.64 -3.41 14.50
N GLU A 304 -11.19 -3.86 15.63
CA GLU A 304 -12.32 -4.81 15.68
C GLU A 304 -13.69 -4.11 15.66
N GLY A 305 -13.69 -2.78 15.67
CA GLY A 305 -14.89 -1.95 15.69
C GLY A 305 -15.64 -1.87 14.36
N PRO A 306 -16.90 -1.39 14.38
CA PRO A 306 -17.77 -1.35 13.19
C PRO A 306 -17.30 -0.37 12.10
N GLN A 307 -16.43 0.58 12.43
CA GLN A 307 -15.86 1.54 11.48
C GLN A 307 -14.62 0.99 10.77
N SER A 308 -14.08 -0.14 11.21
CA SER A 308 -12.90 -0.77 10.61
C SER A 308 -13.25 -1.47 9.30
N VAL A 309 -12.47 -1.23 8.27
CA VAL A 309 -12.62 -1.84 6.94
C VAL A 309 -11.35 -2.55 6.48
N VAL A 310 -10.45 -2.87 7.42
CA VAL A 310 -9.12 -3.42 7.15
C VAL A 310 -9.15 -4.77 6.39
N PHE A 311 -10.18 -5.59 6.59
CA PHE A 311 -10.31 -6.86 5.89
C PHE A 311 -10.88 -6.70 4.48
N ASP A 312 -11.78 -5.74 4.26
CA ASP A 312 -12.25 -5.35 2.91
C ASP A 312 -11.08 -4.77 2.08
N GLU A 313 -10.25 -3.94 2.73
CA GLU A 313 -9.03 -3.38 2.17
C GLU A 313 -8.04 -4.49 1.77
N ALA A 314 -7.81 -5.48 2.64
CA ALA A 314 -6.94 -6.61 2.36
C ALA A 314 -7.47 -7.48 1.21
N GLU A 315 -8.79 -7.73 1.12
CA GLU A 315 -9.42 -8.43 -0.01
C GLU A 315 -9.19 -7.67 -1.32
N ASN A 316 -9.37 -6.36 -1.32
CA ASN A 316 -9.27 -5.51 -2.49
C ASN A 316 -7.88 -5.53 -3.15
N ARG A 317 -6.82 -5.88 -2.39
CA ARG A 317 -5.48 -6.10 -2.93
C ARG A 317 -5.46 -7.08 -4.12
N MET A 318 -6.15 -8.20 -3.98
CA MET A 318 -6.22 -9.21 -5.03
C MET A 318 -6.92 -8.67 -6.29
N HIS A 319 -8.00 -7.92 -6.15
CA HIS A 319 -8.76 -7.39 -7.29
C HIS A 319 -8.01 -6.30 -8.03
N THR A 320 -7.34 -5.40 -7.31
CA THR A 320 -6.54 -4.33 -7.91
C THR A 320 -5.27 -4.85 -8.57
N ILE A 321 -4.65 -5.87 -8.01
CA ILE A 321 -3.51 -6.56 -8.62
C ILE A 321 -3.90 -7.24 -9.95
N LYS A 322 -5.09 -7.86 -10.04
CA LYS A 322 -5.61 -8.36 -11.32
C LYS A 322 -5.69 -7.24 -12.37
N ALA A 323 -6.21 -6.09 -12.00
CA ALA A 323 -6.32 -4.95 -12.91
C ALA A 323 -4.95 -4.47 -13.40
N VAL A 324 -3.95 -4.37 -12.52
CA VAL A 324 -2.58 -4.02 -12.87
C VAL A 324 -1.97 -5.05 -13.82
N MET A 325 -2.00 -6.33 -13.48
CA MET A 325 -1.43 -7.39 -14.31
C MET A 325 -2.12 -7.46 -15.68
N TYR A 326 -3.46 -7.43 -15.69
CA TYR A 326 -4.22 -7.46 -16.93
C TYR A 326 -3.88 -6.27 -17.84
N SER A 327 -3.92 -5.06 -17.33
CA SER A 327 -3.73 -3.85 -18.14
C SER A 327 -2.30 -3.68 -18.67
N THR A 328 -1.31 -4.29 -18.01
CA THR A 328 0.10 -4.20 -18.42
C THR A 328 0.56 -5.37 -19.30
N LEU A 329 -0.14 -6.50 -19.28
CA LEU A 329 0.20 -7.70 -20.05
C LEU A 329 -0.69 -7.95 -21.29
N TRP A 330 -1.88 -7.34 -21.31
CA TRP A 330 -2.87 -7.53 -22.39
C TRP A 330 -2.66 -6.63 -23.60
#